data_80b44e9fdfc348b19e90b31428aba819
#
_entry.id   80b44e9fdfc348b19e90b31428aba819
#
_cell.length_a   1.000
_cell.length_b   1.000
_cell.length_c   1.000
_cell.angle_alpha   90.00
_cell.angle_beta   90.00
_cell.angle_gamma   90.00
#
_symmetry.space_group_name_H-M   'P 1'
#
loop_
_entity.id
_entity.type
_entity.pdbx_description
1 polymer ?
#
loop_
_entity_poly.entity_id
_entity_poly.type
_entity_poly.pdbx_seq_one_letter_code
_entity_poly.pdbx_strand_id
1 'polypeptide(L)'
;MERNMKTKKPIALVYGHPNIGEYDLTSDVYFWEGLQDTVKVYSFSPITDFETHYTTIEPDVIICIGINFKSSLESVNKRIIHLNEVPDDNVLANIIVAQTVFKNSSNIRPKFSVFTPTYKTGERILRAYEGLVNQTYQDWEWVLVDDSPDEDTWIILEALAKSDFRVKPHKITPITGGNVGLAKNRACSLSDGEWLVEMDHDDYLLPTCLEDLDKASNMFPNAGFMYSELCELYEDGKMKHYGNIWGEEGYGHPDNNFGMGYSVHYWTEQNGKNYLAHRYPDINPYSIRFNFSMPNHVRVWRKDIYQKVGGHNKRLPVADDFELIVKTFLETRMIHVKKMLYLQYNNHDSTVDNNVKDINRRARLIKDHFDLKIHNRIIELGK
;
A
#
# COMPACT_ATOMS: atom_id res chain seq x y z
N MET A 1 46.55 2.18 -12.44
CA MET A 1 46.38 2.90 -11.16
C MET A 1 44.91 3.05 -10.94
N GLU A 2 44.27 2.04 -10.40
CA GLU A 2 42.86 2.13 -9.95
C GLU A 2 42.83 2.86 -8.61
N ARG A 3 42.29 4.07 -8.61
CA ARG A 3 41.98 4.77 -7.38
C ARG A 3 40.81 4.04 -6.70
N ASN A 4 41.12 3.26 -5.67
CA ASN A 4 40.15 2.80 -4.68
C ASN A 4 39.52 4.05 -4.02
N MET A 5 38.43 4.55 -4.63
CA MET A 5 37.52 5.43 -3.89
C MET A 5 36.80 4.52 -2.87
N LYS A 6 37.29 4.51 -1.63
CA LYS A 6 36.46 4.07 -0.51
C LYS A 6 35.23 4.96 -0.51
N THR A 7 34.13 4.48 -1.03
CA THR A 7 32.84 5.16 -0.93
C THR A 7 32.55 5.36 0.56
N LYS A 8 32.37 6.62 0.98
CA LYS A 8 32.02 6.96 2.37
C LYS A 8 30.71 6.25 2.67
N LYS A 9 30.67 5.44 3.73
CA LYS A 9 29.42 4.79 4.17
C LYS A 9 28.36 5.84 4.46
N PRO A 10 27.12 5.67 4.01
CA PRO A 10 26.03 6.58 4.37
C PRO A 10 25.79 6.59 5.87
N ILE A 11 25.20 7.68 6.37
CA ILE A 11 25.00 7.93 7.80
C ILE A 11 23.49 8.10 8.06
N ALA A 12 22.96 7.36 9.03
CA ALA A 12 21.60 7.53 9.52
C ALA A 12 21.60 8.03 10.96
N LEU A 13 20.72 8.98 11.29
CA LEU A 13 20.42 9.39 12.65
C LEU A 13 19.05 8.81 13.05
N VAL A 14 18.97 8.19 14.23
CA VAL A 14 17.72 7.65 14.77
C VAL A 14 17.44 8.32 16.12
N TYR A 15 16.25 8.88 16.28
CA TYR A 15 15.81 9.53 17.51
C TYR A 15 14.58 8.81 18.10
N GLY A 16 14.53 8.70 19.43
CA GLY A 16 13.37 8.17 20.16
C GLY A 16 13.31 6.66 20.28
N HIS A 17 14.36 5.93 19.94
CA HIS A 17 14.38 4.46 20.15
C HIS A 17 14.52 4.13 21.66
N PRO A 18 13.62 3.31 22.25
CA PRO A 18 13.54 3.13 23.71
C PRO A 18 14.71 2.36 24.32
N ASN A 19 15.41 1.56 23.54
CA ASN A 19 16.51 0.69 24.03
C ASN A 19 17.86 1.40 24.03
N ILE A 20 17.89 2.72 23.75
CA ILE A 20 19.12 3.46 23.61
C ILE A 20 19.16 4.52 24.70
N GLY A 21 20.07 4.32 25.65
CA GLY A 21 20.31 5.24 26.77
C GLY A 21 20.93 6.57 26.35
N GLU A 22 21.08 7.50 27.29
CA GLU A 22 21.82 8.73 27.11
C GLU A 22 23.28 8.43 26.76
N TYR A 23 23.74 8.84 25.57
CA TYR A 23 25.10 8.63 25.14
C TYR A 23 25.80 9.95 24.83
N ASP A 24 27.07 10.01 25.21
CA ASP A 24 27.98 11.10 24.93
C ASP A 24 28.36 11.09 23.42
N LEU A 25 28.32 12.26 22.80
CA LEU A 25 28.63 12.51 21.38
C LEU A 25 30.00 11.96 20.91
N THR A 26 30.88 11.59 21.86
CA THR A 26 32.26 11.18 21.54
C THR A 26 32.44 9.69 21.38
N SER A 27 31.50 8.85 21.79
CA SER A 27 31.77 7.42 21.92
C SER A 27 30.93 6.49 21.08
N ASP A 28 29.76 6.89 20.48
CA ASP A 28 28.79 5.84 20.29
C ASP A 28 28.09 5.77 18.96
N VAL A 29 28.78 5.02 18.12
CA VAL A 29 28.23 4.42 16.89
C VAL A 29 27.57 3.12 17.26
N TYR A 30 26.23 3.06 17.30
CA TYR A 30 25.52 1.78 17.34
C TYR A 30 25.51 1.13 15.96
N PHE A 31 26.00 -0.08 15.94
CA PHE A 31 25.92 -0.92 14.75
C PHE A 31 24.88 -2.00 15.02
N TRP A 32 23.82 -2.01 14.26
CA TRP A 32 22.99 -3.23 14.19
C TRP A 32 23.78 -4.29 13.43
N GLU A 33 23.80 -5.50 13.98
CA GLU A 33 24.39 -6.66 13.28
C GLU A 33 23.77 -6.78 11.88
N GLY A 34 24.61 -6.83 10.87
CA GLY A 34 24.18 -6.86 9.47
C GLY A 34 24.17 -5.52 8.73
N LEU A 35 24.03 -4.37 9.42
CA LEU A 35 24.14 -3.04 8.78
C LEU A 35 25.56 -2.45 8.87
N GLN A 36 26.39 -2.95 9.77
CA GLN A 36 27.74 -2.42 10.08
C GLN A 36 28.61 -2.21 8.85
N ASP A 37 28.46 -3.06 7.83
CA ASP A 37 29.26 -2.98 6.62
C ASP A 37 28.71 -1.99 5.57
N THR A 38 27.45 -1.60 5.70
CA THR A 38 26.76 -0.78 4.69
C THR A 38 26.44 0.63 5.13
N VAL A 39 26.01 0.85 6.38
CA VAL A 39 25.56 2.15 6.90
C VAL A 39 26.13 2.43 8.29
N LYS A 40 26.43 3.69 8.62
CA LYS A 40 26.69 4.13 9.99
C LYS A 40 25.40 4.64 10.60
N VAL A 41 25.02 4.11 11.76
CA VAL A 41 23.83 4.52 12.48
C VAL A 41 24.22 5.17 13.80
N TYR A 42 23.71 6.38 14.04
CA TYR A 42 23.80 7.08 15.30
C TYR A 42 22.41 7.17 15.91
N SER A 43 22.29 6.89 17.19
CA SER A 43 21.00 6.87 17.85
C SER A 43 20.99 7.68 19.12
N PHE A 44 19.91 8.42 19.38
CA PHE A 44 19.76 9.34 20.48
C PHE A 44 18.40 9.18 21.15
N SER A 45 18.39 9.20 22.49
CA SER A 45 17.20 9.34 23.31
C SER A 45 17.03 10.83 23.67
N PRO A 46 15.92 11.29 24.20
CA PRO A 46 15.16 12.41 23.67
C PRO A 46 15.99 13.59 23.27
N ILE A 47 15.49 14.34 22.32
CA ILE A 47 16.18 15.43 21.63
C ILE A 47 16.34 16.63 22.54
N THR A 48 17.50 16.77 23.08
CA THR A 48 17.91 17.99 23.75
C THR A 48 18.79 18.90 22.88
N ASP A 49 19.36 18.38 21.78
CA ASP A 49 20.30 19.17 20.97
C ASP A 49 20.42 18.67 19.51
N PHE A 50 19.29 18.64 18.82
CA PHE A 50 19.21 18.17 17.43
C PHE A 50 20.13 18.95 16.47
N GLU A 51 20.19 20.28 16.60
CA GLU A 51 20.98 21.10 15.69
C GLU A 51 22.47 20.81 15.80
N THR A 52 22.97 20.59 17.00
CA THR A 52 24.38 20.22 17.23
C THR A 52 24.71 18.87 16.63
N HIS A 53 23.85 17.86 16.86
CA HIS A 53 24.04 16.53 16.28
C HIS A 53 24.02 16.56 14.75
N TYR A 54 23.05 17.27 14.20
CA TYR A 54 22.88 17.40 12.77
C TYR A 54 24.09 18.06 12.08
N THR A 55 24.56 19.18 12.62
CA THR A 55 25.71 19.90 12.05
C THR A 55 27.03 19.16 12.20
N THR A 56 27.18 18.36 13.26
CA THR A 56 28.41 17.61 13.54
C THR A 56 28.49 16.30 12.74
N ILE A 57 27.35 15.61 12.56
CA ILE A 57 27.32 14.25 11.98
C ILE A 57 27.04 14.27 10.48
N GLU A 58 26.32 15.28 9.96
CA GLU A 58 25.90 15.41 8.55
C GLU A 58 25.21 14.14 8.01
N PRO A 59 24.07 13.72 8.56
CA PRO A 59 23.39 12.47 8.18
C PRO A 59 22.80 12.51 6.77
N ASP A 60 22.71 11.34 6.15
CA ASP A 60 22.00 11.15 4.87
C ASP A 60 20.49 10.98 5.07
N VAL A 61 20.07 10.41 6.20
CA VAL A 61 18.68 10.26 6.61
C VAL A 61 18.52 10.46 8.13
N ILE A 62 17.36 10.96 8.54
CA ILE A 62 16.97 11.10 9.94
C ILE A 62 15.68 10.31 10.15
N ILE A 63 15.62 9.48 11.19
CA ILE A 63 14.43 8.73 11.56
C ILE A 63 14.01 9.17 12.96
N CYS A 64 12.77 9.64 13.09
CA CYS A 64 12.18 10.10 14.34
C CYS A 64 11.06 9.16 14.75
N ILE A 65 11.16 8.58 15.95
CA ILE A 65 10.22 7.60 16.47
C ILE A 65 9.44 8.21 17.64
N GLY A 66 8.09 8.18 17.55
CA GLY A 66 7.21 8.65 18.61
C GLY A 66 7.29 10.15 18.93
N ILE A 67 7.89 10.94 18.04
CA ILE A 67 8.17 12.36 18.29
C ILE A 67 7.60 13.22 17.16
N ASN A 68 6.83 14.24 17.54
CA ASN A 68 6.28 15.19 16.58
C ASN A 68 7.22 16.40 16.47
N PHE A 69 7.98 16.47 15.38
CA PHE A 69 9.00 17.50 15.15
C PHE A 69 8.56 18.65 14.24
N LYS A 70 7.29 18.89 14.11
CA LYS A 70 6.76 19.86 13.14
C LYS A 70 7.40 21.25 13.19
N SER A 71 7.96 21.66 14.33
CA SER A 71 8.49 23.03 14.52
C SER A 71 9.99 23.21 14.37
N SER A 72 10.80 22.18 14.64
CA SER A 72 12.26 22.30 14.64
C SER A 72 12.93 21.84 13.34
N LEU A 73 12.22 21.13 12.48
CA LEU A 73 12.79 20.49 11.31
C LEU A 73 12.43 21.17 9.96
N GLU A 74 11.57 22.19 9.98
CA GLU A 74 11.23 22.96 8.77
C GLU A 74 12.44 23.68 8.13
N SER A 75 13.51 23.89 8.90
CA SER A 75 14.75 24.50 8.43
C SER A 75 15.79 23.53 7.85
N VAL A 76 15.57 22.22 7.98
CA VAL A 76 16.56 21.21 7.62
C VAL A 76 16.27 20.62 6.23
N ASN A 77 17.15 20.86 5.29
CA ASN A 77 17.05 20.42 3.90
C ASN A 77 17.37 18.92 3.71
N LYS A 78 17.06 18.06 4.70
CA LYS A 78 17.35 16.61 4.67
C LYS A 78 16.13 15.76 4.95
N ARG A 79 16.23 14.48 4.60
CA ARG A 79 15.16 13.51 4.72
C ARG A 79 14.90 13.15 6.17
N ILE A 80 13.68 13.28 6.57
CA ILE A 80 13.22 12.95 7.90
C ILE A 80 12.03 12.01 7.76
N ILE A 81 12.17 10.81 8.30
CA ILE A 81 11.10 9.81 8.35
C ILE A 81 10.56 9.79 9.77
N HIS A 82 9.27 9.98 9.90
CA HIS A 82 8.56 9.91 11.17
C HIS A 82 7.88 8.54 11.29
N LEU A 83 8.14 7.85 12.42
CA LEU A 83 7.48 6.62 12.80
C LEU A 83 6.71 6.87 14.09
N ASN A 84 5.45 6.49 14.14
CA ASN A 84 4.62 6.71 15.34
C ASN A 84 4.99 5.76 16.47
N GLU A 85 5.39 4.54 16.13
CA GLU A 85 5.79 3.49 17.08
C GLU A 85 7.19 2.98 16.72
N VAL A 86 7.83 2.33 17.70
CA VAL A 86 9.12 1.67 17.49
C VAL A 86 8.92 0.45 16.59
N PRO A 87 9.47 0.44 15.38
CA PRO A 87 9.40 -0.75 14.55
C PRO A 87 10.31 -1.87 15.10
N ASP A 88 10.08 -3.09 14.60
CA ASP A 88 11.05 -4.18 14.77
C ASP A 88 12.43 -3.76 14.21
N ASP A 89 13.51 -4.22 14.84
CA ASP A 89 14.88 -3.85 14.45
C ASP A 89 15.19 -4.16 12.97
N ASN A 90 14.65 -5.26 12.43
CA ASN A 90 14.83 -5.59 11.02
C ASN A 90 14.08 -4.62 10.11
N VAL A 91 12.90 -4.19 10.51
CA VAL A 91 12.12 -3.18 9.77
C VAL A 91 12.85 -1.85 9.77
N LEU A 92 13.35 -1.41 10.92
CA LEU A 92 14.14 -0.19 11.03
C LEU A 92 15.43 -0.25 10.20
N ALA A 93 16.13 -1.38 10.25
CA ALA A 93 17.30 -1.64 9.41
C ALA A 93 16.98 -1.53 7.92
N ASN A 94 15.87 -2.14 7.48
CA ASN A 94 15.43 -2.09 6.09
C ASN A 94 15.05 -0.67 5.65
N ILE A 95 14.40 0.13 6.51
CA ILE A 95 14.10 1.54 6.24
C ILE A 95 15.40 2.32 6.03
N ILE A 96 16.39 2.15 6.91
CA ILE A 96 17.70 2.81 6.81
C ILE A 96 18.39 2.44 5.49
N VAL A 97 18.45 1.15 5.14
CA VAL A 97 19.07 0.67 3.89
C VAL A 97 18.34 1.25 2.68
N ALA A 98 17.01 1.21 2.67
CA ALA A 98 16.22 1.77 1.57
C ALA A 98 16.55 3.26 1.34
N GLN A 99 16.62 4.04 2.41
CA GLN A 99 16.83 5.49 2.32
C GLN A 99 18.28 5.91 2.04
N THR A 100 19.24 5.04 2.29
CA THR A 100 20.66 5.37 2.16
C THR A 100 21.34 4.67 1.00
N VAL A 101 21.07 3.37 0.79
CA VAL A 101 21.74 2.53 -0.22
C VAL A 101 20.97 2.52 -1.54
N PHE A 102 19.65 2.23 -1.50
CA PHE A 102 18.86 2.11 -2.74
C PHE A 102 18.69 3.44 -3.48
N LYS A 103 18.70 4.56 -2.77
CA LYS A 103 18.68 5.89 -3.40
C LYS A 103 19.78 6.09 -4.43
N ASN A 104 20.96 5.58 -4.14
CA ASN A 104 22.15 5.78 -4.99
C ASN A 104 22.19 4.79 -6.16
N SER A 105 21.26 3.84 -6.22
CA SER A 105 21.15 2.83 -7.27
C SER A 105 20.17 3.30 -8.34
N SER A 106 20.54 4.32 -9.10
CA SER A 106 19.69 5.03 -10.07
C SER A 106 19.11 4.21 -11.23
N ASN A 107 19.30 2.88 -11.26
CA ASN A 107 18.86 2.00 -12.34
C ASN A 107 18.01 0.79 -11.89
N ILE A 108 17.66 0.68 -10.62
CA ILE A 108 16.87 -0.47 -10.14
C ILE A 108 15.40 -0.06 -10.14
N ARG A 109 14.61 -0.73 -10.97
CA ARG A 109 13.14 -0.61 -10.90
C ARG A 109 12.65 -1.27 -9.61
N PRO A 110 11.74 -0.63 -8.86
CA PRO A 110 11.21 -1.26 -7.67
C PRO A 110 10.41 -2.53 -8.03
N LYS A 111 10.35 -3.47 -7.11
CA LYS A 111 9.49 -4.66 -7.29
C LYS A 111 8.02 -4.24 -7.30
N PHE A 112 7.62 -3.38 -6.36
CA PHE A 112 6.26 -2.94 -6.19
C PHE A 112 6.11 -1.43 -6.41
N SER A 113 5.13 -1.04 -7.21
CA SER A 113 4.57 0.31 -7.21
C SER A 113 3.23 0.28 -6.51
N VAL A 114 3.17 0.88 -5.32
CA VAL A 114 1.88 1.14 -4.68
C VAL A 114 1.28 2.37 -5.34
N PHE A 115 0.04 2.28 -5.83
CA PHE A 115 -0.63 3.38 -6.49
C PHE A 115 -1.89 3.80 -5.73
N THR A 116 -2.05 5.10 -5.56
CA THR A 116 -3.11 5.69 -4.73
C THR A 116 -3.69 6.92 -5.41
N PRO A 117 -4.99 6.92 -5.75
CA PRO A 117 -5.69 8.14 -6.10
C PRO A 117 -5.99 8.93 -4.82
N THR A 118 -5.81 10.26 -4.84
CA THR A 118 -6.16 11.12 -3.72
C THR A 118 -7.19 12.19 -4.14
N TYR A 119 -8.15 12.44 -3.26
CA TYR A 119 -9.15 13.48 -3.43
C TYR A 119 -9.61 13.98 -2.07
N LYS A 120 -9.28 15.23 -1.71
CA LYS A 120 -9.61 15.86 -0.42
C LYS A 120 -9.26 14.97 0.79
N THR A 121 -8.11 14.34 0.73
CA THR A 121 -7.68 13.36 1.74
C THR A 121 -7.23 14.03 3.04
N GLY A 122 -6.48 15.13 2.93
CA GLY A 122 -5.88 15.79 4.09
C GLY A 122 -4.94 14.88 4.87
N GLU A 123 -4.94 14.99 6.19
CA GLU A 123 -4.03 14.25 7.07
C GLU A 123 -4.26 12.73 7.10
N ARG A 124 -5.40 12.23 6.60
CA ARG A 124 -5.66 10.77 6.52
C ARG A 124 -4.60 10.02 5.70
N ILE A 125 -3.96 10.69 4.74
CA ILE A 125 -2.89 10.12 3.93
C ILE A 125 -1.67 9.67 4.78
N LEU A 126 -1.48 10.22 5.96
CA LEU A 126 -0.38 9.86 6.86
C LEU A 126 -0.51 8.41 7.37
N ARG A 127 -1.74 7.91 7.54
CA ARG A 127 -2.01 6.51 7.88
C ARG A 127 -1.52 5.57 6.78
N ALA A 128 -1.82 5.89 5.54
CA ALA A 128 -1.36 5.13 4.38
C ALA A 128 0.18 5.14 4.27
N TYR A 129 0.80 6.30 4.48
CA TYR A 129 2.25 6.40 4.53
C TYR A 129 2.87 5.57 5.64
N GLU A 130 2.30 5.59 6.84
CA GLU A 130 2.75 4.77 7.98
C GLU A 130 2.72 3.28 7.63
N GLY A 131 1.65 2.79 7.00
CA GLY A 131 1.57 1.41 6.53
C GLY A 131 2.68 1.04 5.54
N LEU A 132 3.13 1.98 4.72
CA LEU A 132 4.21 1.75 3.75
C LEU A 132 5.61 1.79 4.38
N VAL A 133 5.90 2.75 5.23
CA VAL A 133 7.23 2.81 5.85
C VAL A 133 7.49 1.63 6.79
N ASN A 134 6.43 1.09 7.42
CA ASN A 134 6.51 -0.06 8.30
C ASN A 134 6.51 -1.42 7.56
N GLN A 135 6.55 -1.46 6.22
CA GLN A 135 6.68 -2.72 5.51
C GLN A 135 7.99 -3.43 5.83
N THR A 136 7.97 -4.75 6.02
CA THR A 136 9.18 -5.58 6.15
C THR A 136 9.95 -5.66 4.84
N TYR A 137 9.27 -5.50 3.70
CA TYR A 137 9.86 -5.46 2.37
C TYR A 137 9.92 -4.03 1.85
N GLN A 138 11.11 -3.49 1.63
CA GLN A 138 11.34 -2.06 1.39
C GLN A 138 11.58 -1.66 -0.08
N ASP A 139 11.58 -2.61 -1.01
CA ASP A 139 11.75 -2.32 -2.45
C ASP A 139 10.42 -1.96 -3.10
N TRP A 140 9.95 -0.74 -2.79
CA TRP A 140 8.71 -0.18 -3.28
C TRP A 140 8.84 1.31 -3.63
N GLU A 141 7.95 1.78 -4.47
CA GLU A 141 7.62 3.19 -4.67
C GLU A 141 6.15 3.42 -4.39
N TRP A 142 5.80 4.65 -4.03
CA TRP A 142 4.41 5.07 -3.84
C TRP A 142 4.04 6.18 -4.81
N VAL A 143 3.22 5.86 -5.80
CA VAL A 143 2.77 6.79 -6.84
C VAL A 143 1.38 7.30 -6.49
N LEU A 144 1.30 8.58 -6.15
CA LEU A 144 0.05 9.24 -5.79
C LEU A 144 -0.40 10.16 -6.92
N VAL A 145 -1.69 10.16 -7.18
CA VAL A 145 -2.29 11.05 -8.17
C VAL A 145 -3.41 11.85 -7.52
N ASP A 146 -3.15 13.14 -7.30
CA ASP A 146 -4.06 14.05 -6.63
C ASP A 146 -4.97 14.77 -7.62
N ASP A 147 -6.29 14.62 -7.40
CA ASP A 147 -7.37 15.27 -8.14
C ASP A 147 -8.16 16.27 -7.26
N SER A 148 -7.56 16.67 -6.12
CA SER A 148 -8.18 17.63 -5.18
C SER A 148 -8.28 19.01 -5.79
N PRO A 149 -9.37 19.74 -5.55
CA PRO A 149 -9.54 21.12 -6.03
C PRO A 149 -8.78 22.15 -5.19
N ASP A 150 -8.37 21.77 -3.99
CA ASP A 150 -7.61 22.56 -3.01
C ASP A 150 -6.17 22.07 -2.89
N GLU A 151 -5.37 22.76 -2.07
CA GLU A 151 -3.96 22.43 -1.86
C GLU A 151 -3.70 21.64 -0.56
N ASP A 152 -4.73 21.37 0.25
CA ASP A 152 -4.55 20.80 1.60
C ASP A 152 -3.88 19.42 1.56
N THR A 153 -4.35 18.55 0.67
CA THR A 153 -3.72 17.24 0.44
C THR A 153 -2.35 17.41 -0.21
N TRP A 154 -2.23 18.28 -1.20
CA TRP A 154 -1.00 18.46 -1.98
C TRP A 154 0.20 18.89 -1.13
N ILE A 155 0.00 19.83 -0.20
CA ILE A 155 1.05 20.30 0.72
C ILE A 155 1.64 19.13 1.51
N ILE A 156 0.80 18.20 1.98
CA ILE A 156 1.23 17.01 2.73
C ILE A 156 2.01 16.06 1.80
N LEU A 157 1.51 15.82 0.59
CA LEU A 157 2.18 14.94 -0.38
C LEU A 157 3.57 15.47 -0.77
N GLU A 158 3.72 16.78 -0.98
CA GLU A 158 5.03 17.40 -1.24
C GLU A 158 5.98 17.25 -0.05
N ALA A 159 5.48 17.40 1.18
CA ALA A 159 6.29 17.22 2.38
C ALA A 159 6.78 15.78 2.51
N LEU A 160 5.91 14.80 2.27
CA LEU A 160 6.28 13.38 2.25
C LEU A 160 7.32 13.07 1.16
N ALA A 161 7.14 13.59 -0.05
CA ALA A 161 8.10 13.39 -1.14
C ALA A 161 9.48 14.02 -0.87
N LYS A 162 9.53 15.11 -0.13
CA LYS A 162 10.80 15.70 0.33
C LYS A 162 11.50 14.81 1.37
N SER A 163 10.71 14.13 2.20
CA SER A 163 11.21 13.27 3.28
C SER A 163 11.58 11.88 2.77
N ASP A 164 10.79 11.28 1.89
CA ASP A 164 11.00 9.93 1.36
C ASP A 164 11.00 9.93 -0.18
N PHE A 165 12.14 9.61 -0.79
CA PHE A 165 12.32 9.61 -2.25
C PHE A 165 11.44 8.57 -2.98
N ARG A 166 10.90 7.59 -2.28
CA ARG A 166 9.99 6.58 -2.82
C ARG A 166 8.59 7.14 -3.04
N VAL A 167 8.25 8.25 -2.39
CA VAL A 167 6.96 8.93 -2.53
C VAL A 167 7.00 9.82 -3.77
N LYS A 168 6.12 9.54 -4.73
CA LYS A 168 6.06 10.21 -6.04
C LYS A 168 4.67 10.80 -6.28
N PRO A 169 4.39 12.01 -5.77
CA PRO A 169 3.11 12.67 -5.97
C PRO A 169 3.02 13.31 -7.36
N HIS A 170 1.83 13.24 -7.94
CA HIS A 170 1.49 13.88 -9.21
C HIS A 170 0.11 14.54 -9.12
N LYS A 171 -0.03 15.72 -9.71
CA LYS A 171 -1.31 16.43 -9.78
C LYS A 171 -2.00 16.17 -11.13
N ILE A 172 -3.32 15.93 -11.12
CA ILE A 172 -4.11 15.89 -12.35
C ILE A 172 -4.38 17.33 -12.80
N THR A 173 -4.15 17.62 -14.07
CA THR A 173 -4.47 18.93 -14.67
C THR A 173 -5.09 18.70 -16.05
N PRO A 174 -6.29 19.21 -16.33
CA PRO A 174 -7.21 19.88 -15.37
C PRO A 174 -7.79 18.91 -14.35
N ILE A 175 -8.19 19.43 -13.19
CA ILE A 175 -8.87 18.66 -12.13
C ILE A 175 -10.17 18.07 -12.69
N THR A 176 -10.45 16.80 -12.38
CA THR A 176 -11.62 16.07 -12.94
C THR A 176 -12.80 16.00 -11.97
N GLY A 177 -12.60 16.39 -10.70
CA GLY A 177 -13.64 16.36 -9.67
C GLY A 177 -13.85 14.98 -9.05
N GLY A 178 -12.79 14.17 -8.95
CA GLY A 178 -12.82 12.87 -8.28
C GLY A 178 -13.13 11.69 -9.20
N ASN A 179 -12.67 11.72 -10.45
CA ASN A 179 -12.76 10.55 -11.32
C ASN A 179 -11.72 9.49 -10.91
N VAL A 180 -12.14 8.55 -10.07
CA VAL A 180 -11.29 7.53 -9.47
C VAL A 180 -10.60 6.65 -10.53
N GLY A 181 -11.35 6.17 -11.54
CA GLY A 181 -10.80 5.33 -12.60
C GLY A 181 -9.72 6.03 -13.43
N LEU A 182 -9.88 7.35 -13.67
CA LEU A 182 -8.87 8.15 -14.36
C LEU A 182 -7.62 8.33 -13.49
N ALA A 183 -7.79 8.65 -12.21
CA ALA A 183 -6.69 8.85 -11.26
C ALA A 183 -5.88 7.55 -11.07
N LYS A 184 -6.57 6.41 -10.85
CA LYS A 184 -5.94 5.07 -10.77
C LYS A 184 -5.16 4.72 -12.04
N ASN A 185 -5.79 4.92 -13.22
CA ASN A 185 -5.12 4.65 -14.50
C ASN A 185 -3.87 5.54 -14.68
N ARG A 186 -3.95 6.81 -14.28
CA ARG A 186 -2.81 7.73 -14.35
C ARG A 186 -1.69 7.29 -13.42
N ALA A 187 -2.00 6.94 -12.16
CA ALA A 187 -1.01 6.45 -11.20
C ALA A 187 -0.28 5.20 -11.74
N CYS A 188 -1.04 4.21 -12.23
CA CYS A 188 -0.45 3.02 -12.84
C CYS A 188 0.43 3.33 -14.06
N SER A 189 0.09 4.35 -14.86
CA SER A 189 0.90 4.76 -16.02
C SER A 189 2.24 5.40 -15.63
N LEU A 190 2.31 5.99 -14.45
CA LEU A 190 3.49 6.65 -13.89
C LEU A 190 4.34 5.71 -13.02
N SER A 191 3.82 4.53 -12.71
CA SER A 191 4.49 3.51 -11.90
C SER A 191 5.60 2.80 -12.67
N ASP A 192 6.73 2.53 -12.02
CA ASP A 192 7.90 1.85 -12.62
C ASP A 192 8.01 0.38 -12.22
N GLY A 193 7.38 -0.03 -11.11
CA GLY A 193 7.46 -1.37 -10.54
C GLY A 193 6.96 -2.49 -11.46
N GLU A 194 7.40 -3.70 -11.14
CA GLU A 194 6.94 -4.93 -11.82
C GLU A 194 5.48 -5.24 -11.46
N TRP A 195 5.11 -5.00 -10.20
CA TRP A 195 3.78 -5.24 -9.66
C TRP A 195 3.14 -3.94 -9.20
N LEU A 196 1.87 -3.73 -9.57
CA LEU A 196 1.05 -2.58 -9.22
C LEU A 196 0.12 -2.95 -8.07
N VAL A 197 0.33 -2.37 -6.90
CA VAL A 197 -0.42 -2.62 -5.66
C VAL A 197 -1.43 -1.50 -5.46
N GLU A 198 -2.70 -1.83 -5.44
CA GLU A 198 -3.75 -0.85 -5.17
C GLU A 198 -3.89 -0.59 -3.68
N MET A 199 -3.84 0.68 -3.29
CA MET A 199 -4.07 1.12 -1.92
C MET A 199 -4.88 2.42 -1.93
N ASP A 200 -5.96 2.48 -1.15
CA ASP A 200 -6.73 3.70 -0.98
C ASP A 200 -6.01 4.68 -0.04
N HIS A 201 -6.35 5.96 -0.16
CA HIS A 201 -5.59 7.06 0.44
C HIS A 201 -5.74 7.20 1.96
N ASP A 202 -6.67 6.50 2.55
CA ASP A 202 -7.01 6.55 3.98
C ASP A 202 -6.95 5.17 4.66
N ASP A 203 -6.39 4.17 3.98
CA ASP A 203 -6.26 2.80 4.43
C ASP A 203 -4.84 2.47 4.89
N TYR A 204 -4.60 1.21 5.28
CA TYR A 204 -3.32 0.77 5.85
C TYR A 204 -2.92 -0.61 5.34
N LEU A 205 -1.70 -0.74 4.81
CA LEU A 205 -1.07 -2.03 4.52
C LEU A 205 -0.43 -2.60 5.80
N LEU A 206 -0.75 -3.84 6.14
CA LEU A 206 -0.10 -4.51 7.27
C LEU A 206 1.38 -4.76 7.00
N PRO A 207 2.25 -4.79 8.02
CA PRO A 207 3.70 -4.74 7.86
C PRO A 207 4.31 -5.83 6.95
N THR A 208 3.70 -7.02 6.87
CA THR A 208 4.20 -8.11 6.03
C THR A 208 3.56 -8.16 4.63
N CYS A 209 2.73 -7.17 4.26
CA CYS A 209 1.96 -7.22 3.04
C CYS A 209 2.84 -7.41 1.79
N LEU A 210 3.80 -6.52 1.58
CA LEU A 210 4.66 -6.60 0.39
C LEU A 210 5.59 -7.82 0.40
N GLU A 211 6.02 -8.27 1.57
CA GLU A 211 6.81 -9.49 1.72
C GLU A 211 6.01 -10.75 1.35
N ASP A 212 4.76 -10.86 1.82
CA ASP A 212 3.88 -11.98 1.50
C ASP A 212 3.51 -11.98 0.01
N LEU A 213 3.33 -10.81 -0.60
CA LEU A 213 3.13 -10.66 -2.04
C LEU A 213 4.37 -11.04 -2.85
N ASP A 214 5.56 -10.68 -2.38
CA ASP A 214 6.83 -11.10 -3.03
C ASP A 214 6.96 -12.62 -3.00
N LYS A 215 6.77 -13.25 -1.83
CA LYS A 215 6.75 -14.72 -1.69
C LYS A 215 5.76 -15.37 -2.65
N ALA A 216 4.54 -14.82 -2.75
CA ALA A 216 3.51 -15.34 -3.66
C ALA A 216 3.91 -15.17 -5.13
N SER A 217 4.47 -14.03 -5.53
CA SER A 217 4.92 -13.78 -6.90
C SER A 217 6.04 -14.73 -7.33
N ASN A 218 6.96 -15.04 -6.42
CA ASN A 218 8.07 -15.98 -6.66
C ASN A 218 7.57 -17.44 -6.73
N MET A 219 6.58 -17.80 -5.90
CA MET A 219 5.97 -19.14 -5.90
C MET A 219 5.12 -19.40 -7.15
N PHE A 220 4.49 -18.36 -7.70
CA PHE A 220 3.58 -18.44 -8.84
C PHE A 220 3.98 -17.48 -9.98
N PRO A 221 5.13 -17.67 -10.64
CA PRO A 221 5.68 -16.72 -11.61
C PRO A 221 4.78 -16.52 -12.85
N ASN A 222 3.86 -17.46 -13.12
CA ASN A 222 2.89 -17.36 -14.22
C ASN A 222 1.59 -16.63 -13.83
N ALA A 223 1.46 -16.18 -12.58
CA ALA A 223 0.32 -15.39 -12.17
C ALA A 223 0.49 -13.94 -12.64
N GLY A 224 -0.62 -13.33 -13.03
CA GLY A 224 -0.66 -11.91 -13.39
C GLY A 224 -1.50 -11.06 -12.45
N PHE A 225 -2.11 -11.69 -11.42
CA PHE A 225 -2.89 -11.01 -10.41
C PHE A 225 -2.81 -11.74 -9.07
N MET A 226 -2.69 -10.97 -8.01
CA MET A 226 -2.76 -11.45 -6.62
C MET A 226 -3.77 -10.62 -5.84
N TYR A 227 -4.39 -11.23 -4.84
CA TYR A 227 -5.27 -10.52 -3.89
C TYR A 227 -5.21 -11.16 -2.52
N SER A 228 -5.56 -10.40 -1.50
CA SER A 228 -5.56 -10.88 -0.12
C SER A 228 -6.89 -10.67 0.56
N GLU A 229 -6.92 -10.89 1.86
CA GLU A 229 -8.04 -10.64 2.75
C GLU A 229 -7.80 -9.34 3.54
N LEU A 230 -8.86 -8.74 4.07
CA LEU A 230 -8.80 -7.47 4.80
C LEU A 230 -9.63 -7.52 6.07
N CYS A 231 -9.45 -6.50 6.91
CA CYS A 231 -10.38 -6.15 7.98
C CYS A 231 -10.92 -4.74 7.71
N GLU A 232 -12.23 -4.56 7.83
CA GLU A 232 -12.84 -3.24 7.78
C GLU A 232 -12.99 -2.67 9.21
N LEU A 233 -12.53 -1.44 9.38
CA LEU A 233 -12.57 -0.71 10.65
C LEU A 233 -13.37 0.59 10.47
N TYR A 234 -14.07 0.99 11.52
CA TYR A 234 -14.53 2.35 11.66
C TYR A 234 -13.44 3.23 12.28
N GLU A 235 -13.52 4.54 12.13
CA GLU A 235 -12.55 5.47 12.72
C GLU A 235 -12.46 5.39 14.26
N ASP A 236 -13.49 4.86 14.94
CA ASP A 236 -13.45 4.57 16.38
C ASP A 236 -12.76 3.23 16.72
N GLY A 237 -12.21 2.53 15.73
CA GLY A 237 -11.52 1.26 15.87
C GLY A 237 -12.42 0.03 15.97
N LYS A 238 -13.73 0.19 15.89
CA LYS A 238 -14.65 -0.96 15.81
C LYS A 238 -14.55 -1.65 14.47
N MET A 239 -14.65 -2.98 14.48
CA MET A 239 -14.61 -3.80 13.27
C MET A 239 -16.00 -3.92 12.66
N LYS A 240 -16.08 -3.80 11.34
CA LYS A 240 -17.31 -3.97 10.59
C LYS A 240 -17.63 -5.45 10.45
N HIS A 241 -18.89 -5.82 10.64
CA HIS A 241 -19.37 -7.18 10.59
C HIS A 241 -20.54 -7.32 9.61
N TYR A 242 -20.48 -8.29 8.70
CA TYR A 242 -21.48 -8.54 7.67
C TYR A 242 -22.33 -9.81 7.92
N GLY A 243 -22.48 -10.25 9.15
CA GLY A 243 -23.09 -11.54 9.47
C GLY A 243 -22.08 -12.68 9.39
N ASN A 244 -22.55 -13.91 9.60
CA ASN A 244 -21.67 -15.08 9.70
C ASN A 244 -21.44 -15.77 8.34
N ILE A 245 -22.39 -15.64 7.41
CA ILE A 245 -22.39 -16.36 6.15
C ILE A 245 -22.77 -15.38 5.03
N TRP A 246 -21.92 -15.30 4.01
CA TRP A 246 -22.18 -14.50 2.82
C TRP A 246 -23.20 -15.24 1.92
N GLY A 247 -24.22 -14.52 1.47
CA GLY A 247 -25.27 -15.08 0.63
C GLY A 247 -26.48 -15.64 1.37
N GLU A 248 -26.48 -15.59 2.72
CA GLU A 248 -27.67 -15.77 3.52
C GLU A 248 -28.35 -14.45 3.84
N GLU A 249 -29.66 -14.49 4.04
CA GLU A 249 -30.60 -13.41 4.36
C GLU A 249 -30.02 -11.99 4.48
N GLY A 250 -30.13 -11.21 3.41
CA GLY A 250 -29.92 -9.74 3.43
C GLY A 250 -28.51 -9.27 3.11
N TYR A 251 -27.50 -10.10 3.13
CA TYR A 251 -26.14 -9.80 2.70
C TYR A 251 -25.73 -10.64 1.51
N GLY A 252 -26.21 -10.36 0.45
CA GLY A 252 -25.89 -10.95 -0.82
C GLY A 252 -26.75 -10.25 -1.83
N HIS A 253 -26.37 -10.34 -3.03
CA HIS A 253 -27.15 -9.89 -4.14
C HIS A 253 -28.56 -10.50 -4.04
N PRO A 254 -29.64 -9.75 -4.29
CA PRO A 254 -31.02 -10.29 -4.24
C PRO A 254 -31.25 -11.49 -5.17
N ASP A 255 -30.31 -11.76 -6.09
CA ASP A 255 -30.32 -12.93 -6.96
C ASP A 255 -29.48 -14.10 -6.40
N ASN A 256 -29.00 -14.02 -5.16
CA ASN A 256 -28.20 -15.07 -4.50
C ASN A 256 -29.04 -16.25 -4.00
N ASN A 257 -29.98 -16.72 -4.82
CA ASN A 257 -30.69 -17.98 -4.59
C ASN A 257 -29.81 -19.23 -4.79
N PHE A 258 -28.49 -19.08 -4.84
CA PHE A 258 -27.59 -20.16 -5.21
C PHE A 258 -27.05 -20.98 -4.03
N GLY A 259 -27.43 -20.68 -2.81
CA GLY A 259 -27.07 -21.51 -1.66
C GLY A 259 -25.55 -21.65 -1.40
N MET A 260 -24.73 -20.76 -1.93
CA MET A 260 -23.28 -20.78 -1.72
C MET A 260 -22.94 -19.94 -0.49
N GLY A 261 -23.47 -20.30 0.65
CA GLY A 261 -23.06 -19.72 1.91
C GLY A 261 -21.63 -20.16 2.25
N TYR A 262 -20.75 -19.21 2.54
CA TYR A 262 -19.44 -19.46 3.10
C TYR A 262 -19.18 -18.50 4.27
N SER A 263 -18.39 -18.95 5.24
CA SER A 263 -18.01 -18.12 6.36
C SER A 263 -17.26 -16.90 5.84
N VAL A 264 -17.78 -15.71 6.13
CA VAL A 264 -17.22 -14.44 5.65
C VAL A 264 -16.20 -13.83 6.59
N HIS A 265 -16.07 -14.37 7.81
CA HIS A 265 -15.16 -13.84 8.81
C HIS A 265 -14.36 -14.92 9.52
N TYR A 266 -13.17 -14.55 9.98
CA TYR A 266 -12.37 -15.32 10.93
C TYR A 266 -11.54 -14.38 11.80
N TRP A 267 -11.24 -14.81 13.02
CA TRP A 267 -10.36 -14.08 13.90
C TRP A 267 -8.90 -14.38 13.56
N THR A 268 -8.09 -13.33 13.51
CA THR A 268 -6.64 -13.42 13.31
C THR A 268 -5.93 -12.41 14.19
N GLU A 269 -4.73 -12.76 14.66
CA GLU A 269 -3.88 -11.88 15.43
C GLU A 269 -2.79 -11.30 14.53
N GLN A 270 -2.56 -9.99 14.64
CA GLN A 270 -1.47 -9.27 13.99
C GLN A 270 -0.87 -8.31 15.00
N ASN A 271 0.43 -8.44 15.31
CA ASN A 271 1.16 -7.59 16.23
C ASN A 271 0.48 -7.43 17.61
N GLY A 272 0.00 -8.53 18.18
CA GLY A 272 -0.67 -8.53 19.50
C GLY A 272 -2.10 -7.99 19.51
N LYS A 273 -2.66 -7.62 18.36
CA LYS A 273 -4.05 -7.16 18.20
C LYS A 273 -4.88 -8.17 17.43
N ASN A 274 -6.08 -8.46 17.95
CA ASN A 274 -7.02 -9.34 17.29
C ASN A 274 -7.88 -8.58 16.29
N TYR A 275 -8.02 -9.13 15.08
CA TYR A 275 -8.84 -8.59 13.99
C TYR A 275 -9.87 -9.60 13.51
N LEU A 276 -11.04 -9.10 13.15
CA LEU A 276 -12.07 -9.87 12.44
C LEU A 276 -11.86 -9.72 10.93
N ALA A 277 -11.09 -10.61 10.37
CA ALA A 277 -10.75 -10.59 8.96
C ALA A 277 -11.92 -11.05 8.08
N HIS A 278 -12.08 -10.42 6.93
CA HIS A 278 -13.02 -10.84 5.90
C HIS A 278 -12.37 -11.93 5.05
N ARG A 279 -13.03 -13.09 4.99
CA ARG A 279 -12.60 -14.21 4.13
C ARG A 279 -13.25 -14.09 2.77
N TYR A 280 -12.44 -14.09 1.74
CA TYR A 280 -12.93 -14.10 0.36
C TYR A 280 -12.94 -15.52 -0.23
N PRO A 281 -13.89 -15.86 -1.10
CA PRO A 281 -13.80 -17.08 -1.90
C PRO A 281 -12.67 -16.94 -2.92
N ASP A 282 -12.14 -18.08 -3.35
CA ASP A 282 -11.24 -18.10 -4.49
C ASP A 282 -12.00 -17.62 -5.75
N ILE A 283 -11.37 -16.74 -6.53
CA ILE A 283 -11.95 -16.28 -7.78
C ILE A 283 -11.98 -17.44 -8.76
N ASN A 284 -13.18 -17.74 -9.21
CA ASN A 284 -13.46 -18.77 -10.19
C ASN A 284 -14.63 -18.31 -11.10
N PRO A 285 -14.98 -19.04 -12.15
CA PRO A 285 -16.05 -18.64 -13.05
C PRO A 285 -17.43 -18.43 -12.42
N TYR A 286 -17.68 -19.04 -11.26
CA TYR A 286 -18.90 -18.82 -10.50
C TYR A 286 -18.80 -17.58 -9.62
N SER A 287 -17.77 -17.50 -8.77
CA SER A 287 -17.63 -16.39 -7.83
C SER A 287 -17.55 -15.04 -8.53
N ILE A 288 -16.85 -14.94 -9.66
CA ILE A 288 -16.73 -13.69 -10.42
C ILE A 288 -18.05 -13.22 -11.06
N ARG A 289 -19.01 -14.13 -11.28
CA ARG A 289 -20.31 -13.77 -11.82
C ARG A 289 -21.28 -13.22 -10.79
N PHE A 290 -21.13 -13.62 -9.53
CA PHE A 290 -22.12 -13.38 -8.50
C PHE A 290 -21.63 -12.50 -7.36
N ASN A 291 -20.31 -12.32 -7.22
CA ASN A 291 -19.70 -11.52 -6.16
C ASN A 291 -19.01 -10.27 -6.74
N PHE A 292 -19.77 -9.24 -7.02
CA PHE A 292 -19.28 -8.02 -7.69
C PHE A 292 -18.33 -7.16 -6.83
N SER A 293 -18.34 -7.36 -5.50
CA SER A 293 -17.48 -6.66 -4.56
C SER A 293 -16.16 -7.37 -4.29
N MET A 294 -15.85 -8.45 -5.02
CA MET A 294 -14.70 -9.30 -4.70
C MET A 294 -13.77 -9.50 -5.88
N PRO A 295 -12.46 -9.55 -5.65
CA PRO A 295 -11.81 -9.24 -4.37
C PRO A 295 -11.82 -7.75 -4.09
N ASN A 296 -11.89 -7.39 -2.81
CA ASN A 296 -11.62 -6.04 -2.36
C ASN A 296 -10.09 -5.89 -2.18
N HIS A 297 -9.58 -4.95 -1.40
CA HIS A 297 -8.14 -4.79 -1.16
C HIS A 297 -7.53 -5.98 -0.39
N VAL A 298 -6.23 -6.28 -0.52
CA VAL A 298 -5.29 -5.69 -1.48
C VAL A 298 -5.45 -6.35 -2.85
N ARG A 299 -5.40 -5.56 -3.90
CA ARG A 299 -5.43 -6.02 -5.30
C ARG A 299 -4.10 -5.68 -5.95
N VAL A 300 -3.50 -6.66 -6.63
CA VAL A 300 -2.14 -6.51 -7.16
C VAL A 300 -2.06 -7.07 -8.57
N TRP A 301 -1.73 -6.23 -9.53
CA TRP A 301 -1.55 -6.62 -10.94
C TRP A 301 -0.08 -6.67 -11.30
N ARG A 302 0.33 -7.68 -12.05
CA ARG A 302 1.58 -7.60 -12.79
C ARG A 302 1.42 -6.55 -13.89
N LYS A 303 2.37 -5.64 -14.00
CA LYS A 303 2.24 -4.42 -14.84
C LYS A 303 1.96 -4.74 -16.31
N ASP A 304 2.59 -5.77 -16.87
CA ASP A 304 2.35 -6.20 -18.26
C ASP A 304 0.91 -6.69 -18.47
N ILE A 305 0.35 -7.43 -17.51
CA ILE A 305 -1.05 -7.87 -17.56
C ILE A 305 -2.01 -6.70 -17.42
N TYR A 306 -1.76 -5.78 -16.47
CA TYR A 306 -2.55 -4.56 -16.32
C TYR A 306 -2.63 -3.77 -17.63
N GLN A 307 -1.50 -3.59 -18.30
CA GLN A 307 -1.41 -2.91 -19.59
C GLN A 307 -2.15 -3.69 -20.69
N LYS A 308 -1.97 -5.01 -20.77
CA LYS A 308 -2.60 -5.89 -21.75
C LYS A 308 -4.13 -5.85 -21.70
N VAL A 309 -4.71 -5.81 -20.49
CA VAL A 309 -6.16 -5.75 -20.31
C VAL A 309 -6.74 -4.34 -20.40
N GLY A 310 -5.88 -3.32 -20.58
CA GLY A 310 -6.25 -1.92 -20.79
C GLY A 310 -6.40 -1.09 -19.52
N GLY A 311 -6.09 -1.64 -18.34
CA GLY A 311 -6.14 -0.95 -17.05
C GLY A 311 -7.53 -0.47 -16.63
N HIS A 312 -7.60 0.39 -15.63
CA HIS A 312 -8.85 1.00 -15.15
C HIS A 312 -9.53 1.81 -16.25
N ASN A 313 -10.85 1.64 -16.37
CA ASN A 313 -11.63 2.32 -17.40
C ASN A 313 -11.92 3.77 -17.00
N LYS A 314 -11.26 4.71 -17.67
CA LYS A 314 -11.35 6.16 -17.43
C LYS A 314 -12.76 6.75 -17.65
N ARG A 315 -13.68 6.00 -18.28
CA ARG A 315 -15.04 6.43 -18.58
C ARG A 315 -16.08 5.94 -17.57
N LEU A 316 -15.69 5.01 -16.70
CA LEU A 316 -16.56 4.50 -15.66
C LEU A 316 -16.35 5.32 -14.37
N PRO A 317 -17.38 6.00 -13.89
CA PRO A 317 -17.28 6.74 -12.63
C PRO A 317 -17.26 5.82 -11.40
N VAL A 318 -17.79 4.59 -11.53
CA VAL A 318 -17.82 3.53 -10.51
C VAL A 318 -17.82 2.14 -11.19
N ALA A 319 -17.44 1.10 -10.45
CA ALA A 319 -17.31 -0.30 -10.90
C ALA A 319 -16.22 -0.50 -11.98
N ASP A 320 -15.29 0.42 -12.11
CA ASP A 320 -14.10 0.32 -12.97
C ASP A 320 -13.17 -0.81 -12.53
N ASP A 321 -13.11 -1.05 -11.22
CA ASP A 321 -12.39 -2.14 -10.58
C ASP A 321 -12.97 -3.51 -10.97
N PHE A 322 -14.29 -3.68 -10.90
CA PHE A 322 -14.93 -4.93 -11.28
C PHE A 322 -14.73 -5.26 -12.77
N GLU A 323 -14.86 -4.26 -13.67
CA GLU A 323 -14.55 -4.47 -15.10
C GLU A 323 -13.11 -4.93 -15.30
N LEU A 324 -12.15 -4.31 -14.61
CA LEU A 324 -10.74 -4.66 -14.68
C LEU A 324 -10.48 -6.08 -14.14
N ILE A 325 -11.09 -6.45 -13.01
CA ILE A 325 -10.98 -7.79 -12.43
C ILE A 325 -11.49 -8.85 -13.41
N VAL A 326 -12.65 -8.64 -14.05
CA VAL A 326 -13.19 -9.56 -15.05
C VAL A 326 -12.25 -9.72 -16.23
N LYS A 327 -11.74 -8.62 -16.78
CA LYS A 327 -10.76 -8.66 -17.88
C LYS A 327 -9.48 -9.39 -17.48
N THR A 328 -9.01 -9.17 -16.26
CA THR A 328 -7.83 -9.83 -15.70
C THR A 328 -8.06 -11.34 -15.54
N PHE A 329 -9.23 -11.74 -15.03
CA PHE A 329 -9.60 -13.15 -14.91
C PHE A 329 -9.58 -13.88 -16.27
N LEU A 330 -10.02 -13.22 -17.32
CA LEU A 330 -10.01 -13.78 -18.68
C LEU A 330 -8.60 -13.92 -19.27
N GLU A 331 -7.64 -13.14 -18.76
CA GLU A 331 -6.30 -13.06 -19.34
C GLU A 331 -5.26 -13.91 -18.59
N THR A 332 -5.35 -14.01 -17.27
CA THR A 332 -4.28 -14.58 -16.47
C THR A 332 -4.77 -15.44 -15.30
N ARG A 333 -3.83 -16.17 -14.67
CA ARG A 333 -4.05 -16.83 -13.40
C ARG A 333 -4.09 -15.81 -12.28
N MET A 334 -5.06 -15.94 -11.39
CA MET A 334 -5.22 -15.17 -10.18
C MET A 334 -4.83 -15.99 -8.95
N ILE A 335 -4.11 -15.38 -8.01
CA ILE A 335 -3.64 -16.04 -6.77
C ILE A 335 -4.28 -15.36 -5.56
N HIS A 336 -4.94 -16.15 -4.74
CA HIS A 336 -5.45 -15.73 -3.45
C HIS A 336 -4.38 -15.95 -2.36
N VAL A 337 -3.82 -14.88 -1.84
CA VAL A 337 -2.98 -14.89 -0.65
C VAL A 337 -3.91 -14.91 0.56
N LYS A 338 -4.20 -16.11 1.09
CA LYS A 338 -5.18 -16.35 2.18
C LYS A 338 -4.64 -15.85 3.52
N LYS A 339 -4.44 -14.54 3.60
CA LYS A 339 -3.93 -13.81 4.76
C LYS A 339 -4.52 -12.41 4.77
N MET A 340 -4.86 -11.92 5.94
CA MET A 340 -5.26 -10.53 6.12
C MET A 340 -4.02 -9.64 5.99
N LEU A 341 -3.98 -8.80 4.96
CA LEU A 341 -2.85 -7.93 4.65
C LEU A 341 -3.22 -6.46 4.57
N TYR A 342 -4.49 -6.12 4.79
CA TYR A 342 -5.03 -4.78 4.59
C TYR A 342 -6.03 -4.40 5.67
N LEU A 343 -5.97 -3.15 6.13
CA LEU A 343 -6.98 -2.55 6.98
C LEU A 343 -7.69 -1.45 6.19
N GLN A 344 -8.98 -1.64 5.96
CA GLN A 344 -9.84 -0.66 5.31
C GLN A 344 -10.57 0.17 6.36
N TYR A 345 -10.44 1.49 6.29
CA TYR A 345 -11.10 2.41 7.21
C TYR A 345 -12.37 2.99 6.59
N ASN A 346 -13.50 2.69 7.21
CA ASN A 346 -14.79 3.21 6.79
C ASN A 346 -15.04 4.59 7.42
N ASN A 347 -15.10 5.59 6.58
CA ASN A 347 -15.57 6.93 6.92
C ASN A 347 -16.99 7.15 6.38
N HIS A 348 -17.67 8.19 6.87
CA HIS A 348 -19.07 8.48 6.50
C HIS A 348 -19.24 9.00 5.05
N ASP A 349 -18.15 9.27 4.35
CA ASP A 349 -18.12 9.80 2.98
C ASP A 349 -17.75 8.73 1.93
N SER A 350 -17.97 7.45 2.24
CA SER A 350 -17.62 6.32 1.37
C SER A 350 -18.28 6.45 -0.02
N THR A 351 -17.46 6.34 -1.06
CA THR A 351 -17.95 6.30 -2.46
C THR A 351 -18.94 5.16 -2.68
N VAL A 352 -18.74 4.02 -2.00
CA VAL A 352 -19.60 2.85 -2.10
C VAL A 352 -20.99 3.16 -1.55
N ASP A 353 -21.11 3.71 -0.35
CA ASP A 353 -22.41 3.97 0.29
C ASP A 353 -23.26 4.95 -0.52
N ASN A 354 -22.61 5.93 -1.15
CA ASN A 354 -23.29 6.94 -1.98
C ASN A 354 -23.72 6.41 -3.35
N ASN A 355 -23.13 5.32 -3.86
CA ASN A 355 -23.31 4.87 -5.23
C ASN A 355 -23.77 3.40 -5.38
N VAL A 356 -24.15 2.71 -4.31
CA VAL A 356 -24.48 1.25 -4.30
C VAL A 356 -25.39 0.84 -5.45
N LYS A 357 -26.47 1.61 -5.75
CA LYS A 357 -27.41 1.27 -6.83
C LYS A 357 -26.77 1.33 -8.21
N ASP A 358 -25.94 2.36 -8.47
CA ASP A 358 -25.27 2.51 -9.77
C ASP A 358 -24.14 1.49 -9.93
N ILE A 359 -23.39 1.21 -8.86
CA ILE A 359 -22.37 0.15 -8.82
C ILE A 359 -23.00 -1.19 -9.20
N ASN A 360 -24.06 -1.61 -8.52
CA ASN A 360 -24.74 -2.88 -8.80
C ASN A 360 -25.29 -2.95 -10.21
N ARG A 361 -25.91 -1.87 -10.71
CA ARG A 361 -26.42 -1.82 -12.09
C ARG A 361 -25.29 -2.00 -13.11
N ARG A 362 -24.19 -1.28 -12.93
CA ARG A 362 -23.02 -1.37 -13.86
C ARG A 362 -22.35 -2.72 -13.78
N ALA A 363 -22.17 -3.26 -12.58
CA ALA A 363 -21.57 -4.57 -12.40
C ALA A 363 -22.38 -5.68 -13.11
N ARG A 364 -23.71 -5.62 -13.08
CA ARG A 364 -24.56 -6.52 -13.86
C ARG A 364 -24.32 -6.38 -15.36
N LEU A 365 -24.30 -5.17 -15.88
CA LEU A 365 -24.03 -4.93 -17.30
C LEU A 365 -22.65 -5.44 -17.73
N ILE A 366 -21.64 -5.25 -16.90
CA ILE A 366 -20.28 -5.75 -17.11
C ILE A 366 -20.32 -7.29 -17.13
N LYS A 367 -20.94 -7.92 -16.12
CA LYS A 367 -21.10 -9.38 -16.06
C LYS A 367 -21.76 -9.91 -17.32
N ASP A 368 -22.91 -9.33 -17.72
CA ASP A 368 -23.68 -9.81 -18.89
C ASP A 368 -22.85 -9.65 -20.19
N HIS A 369 -22.09 -8.55 -20.32
CA HIS A 369 -21.20 -8.35 -21.46
C HIS A 369 -20.10 -9.42 -21.56
N PHE A 370 -19.56 -9.87 -20.45
CA PHE A 370 -18.47 -10.84 -20.41
C PHE A 370 -18.93 -12.29 -20.19
N ASP A 371 -20.21 -12.57 -19.97
CA ASP A 371 -20.71 -13.86 -19.52
C ASP A 371 -20.29 -15.02 -20.41
N LEU A 372 -20.42 -14.87 -21.73
CA LEU A 372 -20.00 -15.90 -22.69
C LEU A 372 -18.48 -16.15 -22.64
N LYS A 373 -17.68 -15.09 -22.48
CA LYS A 373 -16.22 -15.23 -22.37
C LYS A 373 -15.83 -15.94 -21.09
N ILE A 374 -16.49 -15.61 -19.97
CA ILE A 374 -16.29 -16.30 -18.68
C ILE A 374 -16.65 -17.77 -18.80
N HIS A 375 -17.77 -18.09 -19.49
CA HIS A 375 -18.17 -19.48 -19.74
C HIS A 375 -17.13 -20.25 -20.56
N ASN A 376 -16.63 -19.67 -21.64
CA ASN A 376 -15.60 -20.30 -22.47
C ASN A 376 -14.30 -20.53 -21.69
N ARG A 377 -13.95 -19.62 -20.78
CA ARG A 377 -12.78 -19.78 -19.89
C ARG A 377 -12.91 -21.00 -18.95
N ILE A 378 -14.13 -21.39 -18.55
CA ILE A 378 -14.38 -22.64 -17.80
C ILE A 378 -13.92 -23.85 -18.62
N ILE A 379 -14.30 -23.87 -19.90
CA ILE A 379 -13.98 -24.97 -20.80
C ILE A 379 -12.47 -25.10 -21.00
N GLU A 380 -11.76 -23.96 -21.12
CA GLU A 380 -10.31 -23.92 -21.25
C GLU A 380 -9.56 -24.39 -19.99
N LEU A 381 -10.04 -23.99 -18.83
CA LEU A 381 -9.43 -24.37 -17.53
C LEU A 381 -9.76 -25.81 -17.12
N GLY A 382 -10.82 -26.40 -17.67
CA GLY A 382 -11.22 -27.78 -17.43
C GLY A 382 -10.55 -28.81 -18.34
N LYS A 383 -9.70 -28.37 -19.28
CA LYS A 383 -8.87 -29.20 -20.15
C LYS A 383 -7.44 -29.29 -19.63
#